data_37aff764706fd2e375b6b1f4f4f34f4d
#
_entry.id   37aff764706fd2e375b6b1f4f4f34f4d
#
_cell.length_a   1.000
_cell.length_b   1.000
_cell.length_c   1.000
_cell.angle_alpha   90.00
_cell.angle_beta   90.00
_cell.angle_gamma   90.00
#
_symmetry.space_group_name_H-M   'P 1'
#
loop_
_entity.id
_entity.type
_entity.pdbx_description
1 polymer ?
#
loop_
_entity_poly.entity_id
_entity_poly.type
_entity_poly.pdbx_seq_one_letter_code
_entity_poly.pdbx_strand_id
1 'polypeptide(L)'
;IVLTASQPFTTALIASNMREFKYCWIWDKVRGVGFQIAKFRPMMRTEDVVVFGNGNGALATYNPQMVERDKIKKSKCYSSSDSSPLAYNDGLEREYTHKYPTNVIEVSNASQKGKVHPTQKPVALMEYLIRTYTNEGDVVLDNCMGSGTTGVACVNTGRKFIGIEREPRYFDIACRRIEDAQRQARLIA
;
A
#
# COMPACT_ATOMS: atom_id res chain seq x y z
N ILE A 1 1.06 11.26 1.72
CA ILE A 1 0.70 10.59 2.99
C ILE A 1 -0.20 9.41 2.65
N VAL A 2 0.05 8.24 3.26
CA VAL A 2 -0.73 7.01 3.06
C VAL A 2 -1.10 6.47 4.43
N LEU A 3 -2.40 6.29 4.69
CA LEU A 3 -2.91 5.89 6.01
C LEU A 3 -3.94 4.78 5.88
N THR A 4 -3.83 3.75 6.71
CA THR A 4 -4.86 2.70 6.82
C THR A 4 -5.97 3.15 7.76
N ALA A 5 -7.22 2.95 7.37
CA ALA A 5 -8.39 3.35 8.14
C ALA A 5 -9.57 2.41 7.93
N SER A 6 -10.53 2.46 8.83
CA SER A 6 -11.82 1.77 8.70
C SER A 6 -12.95 2.72 9.10
N GLN A 7 -14.14 2.50 8.55
CA GLN A 7 -15.31 3.31 8.91
C GLN A 7 -15.68 3.19 10.40
N PRO A 8 -16.14 4.28 11.04
CA PRO A 8 -16.41 5.62 10.49
C PRO A 8 -15.17 6.55 10.42
N PHE A 9 -14.02 6.11 10.94
CA PHE A 9 -12.81 6.92 10.97
C PHE A 9 -12.30 7.31 9.59
N THR A 10 -12.45 6.46 8.57
CA THR A 10 -12.09 6.80 7.18
C THR A 10 -12.77 8.08 6.72
N THR A 11 -14.08 8.23 6.99
CA THR A 11 -14.83 9.45 6.62
C THR A 11 -14.29 10.68 7.34
N ALA A 12 -14.04 10.61 8.65
CA ALA A 12 -13.48 11.70 9.43
C ALA A 12 -12.08 12.10 8.94
N LEU A 13 -11.25 11.11 8.64
CA LEU A 13 -9.89 11.30 8.13
C LEU A 13 -9.90 12.02 6.78
N ILE A 14 -10.73 11.61 5.84
CA ILE A 14 -10.86 12.27 4.53
C ILE A 14 -11.39 13.70 4.71
N ALA A 15 -12.43 13.88 5.53
CA ALA A 15 -13.01 15.19 5.79
C ALA A 15 -12.03 16.17 6.44
N SER A 16 -11.06 15.68 7.23
CA SER A 16 -10.06 16.51 7.88
C SER A 16 -9.12 17.23 6.91
N ASN A 17 -8.94 16.69 5.70
CA ASN A 17 -8.09 17.29 4.67
C ASN A 17 -8.56 16.96 3.25
N MET A 18 -9.79 17.36 2.93
CA MET A 18 -10.38 17.17 1.59
C MET A 18 -9.54 17.76 0.46
N ARG A 19 -8.81 18.84 0.72
CA ARG A 19 -7.98 19.51 -0.29
C ARG A 19 -6.86 18.62 -0.81
N GLU A 20 -6.27 17.81 0.04
CA GLU A 20 -5.14 16.96 -0.31
C GLU A 20 -5.56 15.50 -0.56
N PHE A 21 -6.81 15.15 -0.30
CA PHE A 21 -7.33 13.82 -0.59
C PHE A 21 -7.21 13.50 -2.09
N LYS A 22 -6.72 12.30 -2.40
CA LYS A 22 -6.57 11.83 -3.78
C LYS A 22 -7.53 10.69 -4.10
N TYR A 23 -7.39 9.58 -3.40
CA TYR A 23 -8.20 8.37 -3.56
C TYR A 23 -7.98 7.40 -2.41
N CYS A 24 -8.78 6.32 -2.40
CA CYS A 24 -8.57 5.18 -1.52
C CYS A 24 -8.22 3.94 -2.33
N TRP A 25 -7.33 3.12 -1.78
CA TRP A 25 -7.26 1.71 -2.08
C TRP A 25 -8.15 0.95 -1.11
N ILE A 26 -8.61 -0.21 -1.56
CA ILE A 26 -9.31 -1.19 -0.73
C ILE A 26 -8.32 -2.32 -0.45
N TRP A 27 -7.86 -2.46 0.79
CA TRP A 27 -7.11 -3.65 1.18
C TRP A 27 -8.09 -4.79 1.46
N ASP A 28 -8.07 -5.81 0.60
CA ASP A 28 -8.79 -7.06 0.79
C ASP A 28 -7.92 -8.02 1.62
N LYS A 29 -8.40 -8.37 2.82
CA LYS A 29 -7.72 -9.26 3.76
C LYS A 29 -7.87 -10.75 3.39
N VAL A 30 -8.57 -11.04 2.28
CA VAL A 30 -8.93 -12.37 1.78
C VAL A 30 -9.92 -13.10 2.69
N ARG A 31 -9.82 -12.93 4.00
CA ARG A 31 -10.72 -13.51 4.99
C ARG A 31 -11.41 -12.44 5.81
N GLY A 32 -12.71 -12.62 6.02
CA GLY A 32 -13.49 -11.77 6.92
C GLY A 32 -13.06 -11.95 8.39
N VAL A 33 -13.07 -10.85 9.13
CA VAL A 33 -12.82 -10.81 10.58
C VAL A 33 -14.08 -10.38 11.34
N GLY A 34 -14.19 -10.71 12.64
CA GLY A 34 -15.32 -10.32 13.47
C GLY A 34 -16.40 -11.40 13.55
N PHE A 35 -16.02 -12.67 13.51
CA PHE A 35 -16.96 -13.80 13.62
C PHE A 35 -17.86 -13.75 14.86
N GLN A 36 -17.36 -13.26 16.01
CA GLN A 36 -18.12 -13.16 17.24
C GLN A 36 -19.38 -12.30 17.12
N ILE A 37 -19.38 -11.35 16.21
CA ILE A 37 -20.50 -10.41 15.98
C ILE A 37 -21.19 -10.63 14.63
N ALA A 38 -20.91 -11.74 13.94
CA ALA A 38 -21.44 -12.05 12.63
C ALA A 38 -22.97 -12.21 12.57
N LYS A 39 -23.61 -12.43 13.75
CA LYS A 39 -25.07 -12.46 13.88
C LYS A 39 -25.72 -11.08 13.78
N PHE A 40 -24.97 -10.01 14.00
CA PHE A 40 -25.47 -8.63 14.07
C PHE A 40 -25.01 -7.74 12.92
N ARG A 41 -23.90 -8.10 12.27
CA ARG A 41 -23.35 -7.37 11.14
C ARG A 41 -22.46 -8.27 10.27
N PRO A 42 -22.26 -7.91 8.98
CA PRO A 42 -21.34 -8.64 8.11
C PRO A 42 -19.92 -8.71 8.70
N MET A 43 -19.21 -9.81 8.42
CA MET A 43 -17.78 -9.91 8.72
C MET A 43 -17.00 -8.92 7.83
N MET A 44 -16.05 -8.22 8.42
CA MET A 44 -15.26 -7.19 7.75
C MET A 44 -14.09 -7.82 7.01
N ARG A 45 -14.16 -7.84 5.69
CA ARG A 45 -13.10 -8.37 4.82
C ARG A 45 -12.12 -7.29 4.34
N THR A 46 -12.58 -6.06 4.25
CA THR A 46 -11.81 -4.96 3.68
C THR A 46 -11.38 -3.92 4.72
N GLU A 47 -10.37 -3.15 4.36
CA GLU A 47 -9.92 -1.96 5.09
C GLU A 47 -9.49 -0.91 4.06
N ASP A 48 -9.73 0.37 4.36
CA ASP A 48 -9.36 1.46 3.46
C ASP A 48 -7.88 1.83 3.63
N VAL A 49 -7.23 2.18 2.50
CA VAL A 49 -5.93 2.85 2.51
C VAL A 49 -6.09 4.20 1.85
N VAL A 50 -6.12 5.24 2.67
CA VAL A 50 -6.39 6.62 2.25
C VAL A 50 -5.10 7.28 1.78
N VAL A 51 -5.13 7.89 0.59
CA VAL A 51 -3.98 8.56 0.00
C VAL A 51 -4.23 10.06 -0.06
N PHE A 52 -3.30 10.82 0.51
CA PHE A 52 -3.24 12.27 0.38
C PHE A 52 -1.98 12.68 -0.39
N GLY A 53 -2.09 13.74 -1.16
CA GLY A 53 -0.99 14.33 -1.91
C GLY A 53 -0.86 15.82 -1.66
N ASN A 54 0.15 16.47 -2.20
CA ASN A 54 0.35 17.89 -2.03
C ASN A 54 -0.52 18.69 -3.01
N GLY A 55 -1.59 19.30 -2.51
CA GLY A 55 -2.49 20.17 -3.27
C GLY A 55 -3.25 19.49 -4.42
N ASN A 56 -3.68 20.25 -5.43
CA ASN A 56 -4.52 19.79 -6.53
C ASN A 56 -3.77 19.05 -7.65
N GLY A 57 -2.46 18.93 -7.57
CA GLY A 57 -1.61 18.30 -8.57
C GLY A 57 -1.57 16.77 -8.50
N ALA A 58 -0.82 16.17 -9.40
CA ALA A 58 -0.46 14.76 -9.35
C ALA A 58 0.36 14.44 -8.08
N LEU A 59 0.41 13.17 -7.69
CA LEU A 59 1.30 12.72 -6.64
C LEU A 59 2.76 12.96 -7.06
N ALA A 60 3.60 13.36 -6.10
CA ALA A 60 5.04 13.58 -6.36
C ALA A 60 5.73 12.28 -6.84
N THR A 61 5.31 11.14 -6.29
CA THR A 61 5.79 9.81 -6.69
C THR A 61 4.62 8.85 -6.77
N TYR A 62 4.47 8.20 -7.90
CA TYR A 62 3.53 7.11 -8.11
C TYR A 62 4.17 6.09 -9.07
N ASN A 63 4.58 4.96 -8.53
CA ASN A 63 5.17 3.85 -9.26
C ASN A 63 4.14 2.71 -9.34
N PRO A 64 3.33 2.61 -10.40
CA PRO A 64 2.31 1.57 -10.48
C PRO A 64 2.95 0.18 -10.45
N GLN A 65 2.53 -0.65 -9.52
CA GLN A 65 2.98 -2.05 -9.45
C GLN A 65 2.23 -2.84 -10.52
N MET A 66 2.83 -2.93 -11.70
CA MET A 66 2.22 -3.56 -12.86
C MET A 66 1.95 -5.05 -12.62
N VAL A 67 0.79 -5.51 -13.07
CA VAL A 67 0.36 -6.90 -12.92
C VAL A 67 0.48 -7.62 -14.26
N GLU A 68 1.12 -8.78 -14.26
CA GLU A 68 1.20 -9.64 -15.45
C GLU A 68 -0.21 -10.06 -15.92
N ARG A 69 -0.38 -10.17 -17.22
CA ARG A 69 -1.64 -10.61 -17.82
C ARG A 69 -1.60 -12.11 -18.07
N ASP A 70 -2.69 -12.79 -17.81
CA ASP A 70 -2.86 -14.22 -18.15
C ASP A 70 -2.77 -14.47 -19.67
N LYS A 71 -3.12 -13.44 -20.46
CA LYS A 71 -3.04 -13.47 -21.93
C LYS A 71 -2.50 -12.14 -22.45
N ILE A 72 -1.58 -12.19 -23.40
CA ILE A 72 -1.08 -11.00 -24.09
C ILE A 72 -2.23 -10.31 -24.80
N LYS A 73 -2.42 -9.01 -24.53
CA LYS A 73 -3.40 -8.18 -25.21
C LYS A 73 -2.72 -7.48 -26.39
N LYS A 74 -3.20 -7.74 -27.61
CA LYS A 74 -2.82 -6.97 -28.79
C LYS A 74 -3.86 -5.87 -29.02
N SER A 75 -3.40 -4.65 -29.22
CA SER A 75 -4.29 -3.52 -29.48
C SER A 75 -3.61 -2.50 -30.37
N LYS A 76 -4.33 -2.04 -31.39
CA LYS A 76 -3.97 -0.83 -32.12
C LYS A 76 -4.48 0.37 -31.35
N CYS A 77 -3.63 1.36 -31.18
CA CYS A 77 -4.03 2.61 -30.54
C CYS A 77 -4.82 3.46 -31.56
N TYR A 78 -6.14 3.46 -31.47
CA TYR A 78 -6.98 4.40 -32.22
C TYR A 78 -7.47 5.48 -31.24
N SER A 79 -7.07 6.73 -31.50
CA SER A 79 -7.72 7.86 -30.85
C SER A 79 -8.98 8.18 -31.64
N SER A 80 -10.13 8.06 -31.03
CA SER A 80 -11.41 8.42 -31.65
C SER A 80 -11.82 9.88 -31.41
N SER A 81 -11.00 10.67 -30.69
CA SER A 81 -11.31 12.08 -30.44
C SER A 81 -10.03 12.94 -30.33
N ASP A 82 -10.02 14.05 -31.04
CA ASP A 82 -8.98 15.09 -30.99
C ASP A 82 -8.82 15.77 -29.62
N SER A 83 -9.64 15.40 -28.64
CA SER A 83 -9.73 16.07 -27.35
C SER A 83 -8.98 15.36 -26.21
N SER A 84 -8.33 14.22 -26.45
CA SER A 84 -7.53 13.55 -25.42
C SER A 84 -6.05 13.88 -25.57
N PRO A 85 -5.44 14.61 -24.61
CA PRO A 85 -4.01 14.95 -24.66
C PRO A 85 -3.07 13.71 -24.54
N LEU A 86 -3.64 12.53 -24.31
CA LEU A 86 -2.93 11.25 -24.19
C LEU A 86 -3.13 10.33 -25.42
N ALA A 87 -3.82 10.81 -26.43
CA ALA A 87 -4.12 10.02 -27.61
C ALA A 87 -2.98 10.10 -28.61
N TYR A 88 -2.07 9.14 -28.55
CA TYR A 88 -1.06 8.93 -29.57
C TYR A 88 -1.54 7.84 -30.54
N ASN A 89 -1.82 8.24 -31.79
CA ASN A 89 -2.26 7.34 -32.84
C ASN A 89 -1.17 7.17 -33.89
N ASP A 90 -0.33 6.14 -33.73
CA ASP A 90 0.69 5.77 -34.70
C ASP A 90 0.25 4.61 -35.63
N GLY A 91 -0.97 4.08 -35.41
CA GLY A 91 -1.49 2.94 -36.17
C GLY A 91 -0.76 1.61 -35.88
N LEU A 92 0.21 1.61 -34.98
CA LEU A 92 1.01 0.42 -34.67
C LEU A 92 0.25 -0.52 -33.73
N GLU A 93 0.34 -1.80 -34.00
CA GLU A 93 -0.14 -2.84 -33.07
C GLU A 93 0.89 -3.01 -31.94
N ARG A 94 0.43 -2.89 -30.71
CA ARG A 94 1.26 -3.11 -29.53
C ARG A 94 0.78 -4.31 -28.74
N GLU A 95 1.76 -5.03 -28.20
CA GLU A 95 1.51 -6.14 -27.29
C GLU A 95 1.66 -5.66 -25.83
N TYR A 96 0.64 -5.93 -25.03
CA TYR A 96 0.60 -5.58 -23.62
C TYR A 96 0.63 -6.85 -22.78
N THR A 97 1.79 -7.13 -22.20
CA THR A 97 2.03 -8.27 -21.30
C THR A 97 1.60 -7.98 -19.87
N HIS A 98 1.51 -6.70 -19.51
CA HIS A 98 1.14 -6.23 -18.17
C HIS A 98 -0.09 -5.32 -18.23
N LYS A 99 -0.76 -5.18 -17.10
CA LYS A 99 -1.87 -4.24 -16.89
C LYS A 99 -1.59 -3.37 -15.66
N TYR A 100 -2.13 -2.16 -15.65
CA TYR A 100 -2.11 -1.31 -14.47
C TYR A 100 -2.89 -1.98 -13.33
N PRO A 101 -2.47 -1.75 -12.06
CA PRO A 101 -3.22 -2.23 -10.90
C PRO A 101 -4.59 -1.57 -10.83
N THR A 102 -5.54 -2.28 -10.26
CA THR A 102 -6.81 -1.70 -9.80
C THR A 102 -6.64 -1.14 -8.39
N ASN A 103 -7.64 -0.46 -7.87
CA ASN A 103 -7.60 0.07 -6.49
C ASN A 103 -7.87 -0.99 -5.40
N VAL A 104 -7.78 -2.28 -5.72
CA VAL A 104 -7.92 -3.38 -4.76
C VAL A 104 -6.57 -4.09 -4.58
N ILE A 105 -6.11 -4.18 -3.33
CA ILE A 105 -4.88 -4.87 -2.96
C ILE A 105 -5.27 -6.13 -2.16
N GLU A 106 -5.03 -7.30 -2.71
CA GLU A 106 -5.25 -8.57 -2.02
C GLU A 106 -4.00 -9.00 -1.26
N VAL A 107 -4.03 -8.89 0.07
CA VAL A 107 -2.97 -9.38 0.96
C VAL A 107 -3.61 -10.03 2.18
N SER A 108 -3.38 -11.32 2.37
CA SER A 108 -3.95 -12.05 3.50
C SER A 108 -3.43 -11.52 4.84
N ASN A 109 -4.36 -11.26 5.75
CA ASN A 109 -4.03 -10.96 7.15
C ASN A 109 -3.83 -12.23 8.01
N ALA A 110 -4.17 -13.40 7.48
CA ALA A 110 -4.12 -14.69 8.21
C ALA A 110 -2.72 -15.28 8.33
N SER A 111 -1.78 -14.89 7.45
CA SER A 111 -0.44 -15.48 7.34
C SER A 111 0.59 -14.87 8.29
N GLN A 112 0.19 -14.04 9.24
CA GLN A 112 1.12 -13.39 10.16
C GLN A 112 1.54 -14.36 11.28
N LYS A 113 2.47 -15.25 10.98
CA LYS A 113 3.14 -16.05 12.02
C LYS A 113 3.88 -15.10 12.97
N GLY A 114 3.68 -15.31 14.28
CA GLY A 114 4.33 -14.48 15.29
C GLY A 114 3.79 -13.05 15.40
N LYS A 115 2.48 -12.83 15.14
CA LYS A 115 1.82 -11.55 15.37
C LYS A 115 2.03 -11.10 16.81
N VAL A 116 2.71 -9.98 16.99
CA VAL A 116 3.10 -9.43 18.30
C VAL A 116 2.35 -8.14 18.67
N HIS A 117 1.55 -7.61 17.74
CA HIS A 117 0.71 -6.43 17.96
C HIS A 117 -0.72 -6.67 17.46
N PRO A 118 -1.78 -6.27 18.19
CA PRO A 118 -3.18 -6.54 17.83
C PRO A 118 -3.57 -6.03 16.42
N THR A 119 -3.08 -4.86 16.05
CA THR A 119 -3.37 -4.20 14.76
C THR A 119 -2.23 -4.33 13.74
N GLN A 120 -1.30 -5.26 13.95
CA GLN A 120 -0.17 -5.46 13.05
C GLN A 120 -0.64 -5.70 11.61
N LYS A 121 -0.09 -4.93 10.67
CA LYS A 121 -0.34 -5.08 9.24
C LYS A 121 0.63 -6.09 8.63
N PRO A 122 0.28 -6.76 7.51
CA PRO A 122 1.21 -7.61 6.77
C PRO A 122 2.38 -6.81 6.18
N VAL A 123 3.59 -7.36 6.24
CA VAL A 123 4.78 -6.73 5.63
C VAL A 123 4.58 -6.53 4.13
N ALA A 124 4.03 -7.52 3.43
CA ALA A 124 3.77 -7.44 1.99
C ALA A 124 2.86 -6.26 1.59
N LEU A 125 1.86 -5.92 2.43
CA LEU A 125 1.03 -4.73 2.19
C LEU A 125 1.86 -3.45 2.28
N MET A 126 2.70 -3.32 3.32
CA MET A 126 3.54 -2.14 3.48
C MET A 126 4.59 -2.04 2.38
N GLU A 127 5.20 -3.14 1.95
CA GLU A 127 6.13 -3.17 0.82
C GLU A 127 5.48 -2.70 -0.48
N TYR A 128 4.25 -3.16 -0.76
CA TYR A 128 3.50 -2.73 -1.93
C TYR A 128 3.27 -1.21 -1.93
N LEU A 129 2.80 -0.67 -0.80
CA LEU A 129 2.55 0.77 -0.65
C LEU A 129 3.84 1.59 -0.72
N ILE A 130 4.91 1.14 -0.07
CA ILE A 130 6.21 1.81 -0.09
C ILE A 130 6.77 1.85 -1.52
N ARG A 131 6.78 0.74 -2.26
CA ARG A 131 7.22 0.73 -3.66
C ARG A 131 6.38 1.65 -4.54
N THR A 132 5.07 1.73 -4.27
CA THR A 132 4.15 2.57 -5.06
C THR A 132 4.40 4.06 -4.85
N TYR A 133 4.69 4.50 -3.62
CA TYR A 133 4.72 5.93 -3.29
C TYR A 133 6.10 6.48 -2.97
N THR A 134 7.15 5.69 -3.09
CA THR A 134 8.53 6.10 -2.85
C THR A 134 9.49 5.49 -3.86
N ASN A 135 10.65 6.12 -4.01
CA ASN A 135 11.78 5.56 -4.74
C ASN A 135 12.77 4.92 -3.76
N GLU A 136 13.68 4.07 -4.28
CA GLU A 136 14.75 3.52 -3.48
C GLU A 136 15.64 4.63 -2.89
N GLY A 137 16.03 4.47 -1.63
CA GLY A 137 16.78 5.47 -0.88
C GLY A 137 15.95 6.58 -0.22
N ASP A 138 14.66 6.72 -0.57
CA ASP A 138 13.76 7.69 0.08
C ASP A 138 13.57 7.37 1.57
N VAL A 139 13.15 8.39 2.33
CA VAL A 139 12.85 8.27 3.76
C VAL A 139 11.35 8.08 3.96
N VAL A 140 10.98 7.04 4.68
CA VAL A 140 9.61 6.74 5.09
C VAL A 140 9.46 7.02 6.58
N LEU A 141 8.46 7.80 6.95
CA LEU A 141 8.09 8.08 8.34
C LEU A 141 6.83 7.29 8.73
N ASP A 142 6.88 6.59 9.85
CA ASP A 142 5.71 6.02 10.52
C ASP A 142 5.66 6.56 11.95
N ASN A 143 4.72 7.45 12.23
CA ASN A 143 4.57 8.13 13.52
C ASN A 143 3.82 7.32 14.59
N CYS A 144 3.41 6.10 14.26
CA CYS A 144 2.76 5.14 15.17
C CYS A 144 3.10 3.70 14.75
N MET A 145 4.41 3.41 14.67
CA MET A 145 4.94 2.22 14.03
C MET A 145 4.55 0.88 14.68
N GLY A 146 4.02 0.90 15.90
CA GLY A 146 3.64 -0.30 16.62
C GLY A 146 4.79 -1.30 16.71
N SER A 147 4.59 -2.49 16.14
CA SER A 147 5.63 -3.53 16.08
C SER A 147 6.64 -3.38 14.92
N GLY A 148 6.70 -2.22 14.25
CA GLY A 148 7.73 -1.90 13.25
C GLY A 148 7.56 -2.55 11.88
N THR A 149 6.35 -2.90 11.48
CA THR A 149 6.10 -3.55 10.17
C THR A 149 6.55 -2.67 9.00
N THR A 150 6.28 -1.37 9.07
CA THR A 150 6.72 -0.39 8.06
C THR A 150 8.25 -0.34 7.97
N GLY A 151 8.95 -0.39 9.11
CA GLY A 151 10.41 -0.40 9.15
C GLY A 151 11.01 -1.66 8.50
N VAL A 152 10.43 -2.85 8.79
CA VAL A 152 10.82 -4.10 8.12
C VAL A 152 10.60 -3.99 6.60
N ALA A 153 9.47 -3.47 6.17
CA ALA A 153 9.17 -3.29 4.75
C ALA A 153 10.13 -2.28 4.07
N CYS A 154 10.55 -1.23 4.78
CA CYS A 154 11.58 -0.29 4.29
C CYS A 154 12.92 -0.97 4.06
N VAL A 155 13.37 -1.80 5.00
CA VAL A 155 14.60 -2.59 4.84
C VAL A 155 14.51 -3.49 3.60
N ASN A 156 13.42 -4.24 3.46
CA ASN A 156 13.22 -5.16 2.33
C ASN A 156 13.14 -4.46 0.96
N THR A 157 12.83 -3.17 0.96
CA THR A 157 12.62 -2.40 -0.27
C THR A 157 13.71 -1.34 -0.50
N GLY A 158 14.76 -1.28 0.31
CA GLY A 158 15.86 -0.34 0.15
C GLY A 158 15.53 1.11 0.50
N ARG A 159 14.54 1.34 1.39
CA ARG A 159 14.17 2.68 1.87
C ARG A 159 14.74 2.93 3.26
N LYS A 160 14.99 4.20 3.56
CA LYS A 160 15.34 4.65 4.92
C LYS A 160 14.07 4.75 5.76
N PHE A 161 14.20 4.55 7.07
CA PHE A 161 13.04 4.52 7.96
C PHE A 161 13.24 5.43 9.17
N ILE A 162 12.18 6.17 9.51
CA ILE A 162 12.04 6.89 10.79
C ILE A 162 10.75 6.38 11.42
N GLY A 163 10.85 5.76 12.59
CA GLY A 163 9.71 5.23 13.33
C GLY A 163 9.54 5.92 14.67
N ILE A 164 8.29 6.20 15.05
CA ILE A 164 7.92 6.72 16.36
C ILE A 164 6.92 5.75 16.99
N GLU A 165 7.18 5.34 18.22
CA GLU A 165 6.27 4.52 19.03
C GLU A 165 6.33 5.00 20.48
N ARG A 166 5.17 5.22 21.08
CA ARG A 166 5.06 5.73 22.45
C ARG A 166 5.20 4.63 23.50
N GLU A 167 4.73 3.42 23.17
CA GLU A 167 4.71 2.28 24.08
C GLU A 167 6.08 1.58 24.07
N PRO A 168 6.89 1.64 25.16
CA PRO A 168 8.25 1.10 25.17
C PRO A 168 8.34 -0.38 24.73
N ARG A 169 7.37 -1.19 25.16
CA ARG A 169 7.30 -2.61 24.80
C ARG A 169 7.22 -2.81 23.29
N TYR A 170 6.38 -2.04 22.61
CA TYR A 170 6.26 -2.16 21.14
C TYR A 170 7.44 -1.54 20.43
N PHE A 171 8.03 -0.48 20.97
CA PHE A 171 9.26 0.10 20.46
C PHE A 171 10.40 -0.93 20.45
N ASP A 172 10.63 -1.63 21.57
CA ASP A 172 11.66 -2.66 21.66
C ASP A 172 11.43 -3.82 20.68
N ILE A 173 10.17 -4.22 20.50
CA ILE A 173 9.78 -5.24 19.52
C ILE A 173 10.09 -4.75 18.09
N ALA A 174 9.76 -3.51 17.79
CA ALA A 174 10.00 -2.90 16.48
C ALA A 174 11.51 -2.87 16.17
N CYS A 175 12.31 -2.40 17.10
CA CYS A 175 13.79 -2.36 16.95
C CYS A 175 14.34 -3.75 16.61
N ARG A 176 14.02 -4.77 17.40
CA ARG A 176 14.48 -6.15 17.15
C ARG A 176 14.08 -6.67 15.77
N ARG A 177 12.83 -6.48 15.37
CA ARG A 177 12.33 -6.93 14.07
C ARG A 177 13.00 -6.24 12.89
N ILE A 178 13.27 -4.94 13.02
CA ILE A 178 13.96 -4.16 11.97
C ILE A 178 15.44 -4.59 11.89
N GLU A 179 16.12 -4.76 13.04
CA GLU A 179 17.49 -5.25 13.09
C GLU A 179 17.62 -6.66 12.51
N ASP A 180 16.67 -7.56 12.79
CA ASP A 180 16.64 -8.90 12.20
C ASP A 180 16.50 -8.84 10.68
N ALA A 181 15.62 -7.99 10.16
CA ALA A 181 15.47 -7.78 8.72
C ALA A 181 16.77 -7.23 8.09
N GLN A 182 17.43 -6.27 8.74
CA GLN A 182 18.71 -5.73 8.28
C GLN A 182 19.83 -6.79 8.25
N ARG A 183 19.88 -7.66 9.25
CA ARG A 183 20.84 -8.79 9.28
C ARG A 183 20.58 -9.75 8.12
N GLN A 184 19.33 -10.12 7.87
CA GLN A 184 18.97 -10.98 6.75
C GLN A 184 19.32 -10.36 5.39
N ALA A 185 19.02 -9.07 5.19
CA ALA A 185 19.36 -8.39 3.95
C ALA A 185 20.87 -8.40 3.66
N ARG A 186 21.72 -8.23 4.69
CA ARG A 186 23.20 -8.27 4.55
C ARG A 186 23.75 -9.67 4.22
N LEU A 187 23.02 -10.73 4.55
CA LEU A 187 23.44 -12.10 4.25
C LEU A 187 23.12 -12.52 2.82
N ILE A 188 22.23 -11.79 2.16
CA ILE A 188 21.74 -12.08 0.80
C ILE A 188 22.42 -11.18 -0.26
N ALA A 189 22.95 -10.04 0.17
CA ALA A 189 23.67 -9.08 -0.69
C ALA A 189 25.13 -9.53 -0.92
#